data_ecc2ad0e6e4ed4869020f783b3e01f80
#
_entry.id   ecc2ad0e6e4ed4869020f783b3e01f80
#
_cell.length_a   1.000
_cell.length_b   1.000
_cell.length_c   1.000
_cell.angle_alpha   90.00
_cell.angle_beta   90.00
_cell.angle_gamma   90.00
#
_symmetry.space_group_name_H-M   'P 1'
#
loop_
_entity.id
_entity.type
_entity.pdbx_description
1 polymer ?
#
loop_
_entity_poly.entity_id
_entity_poly.type
_entity_poly.pdbx_seq_one_letter_code
_entity_poly.pdbx_strand_id
1 'polypeptide(L)'
;MRKEIINYFKSADDFSVPYFEYAPEKKIKSAVVMVYEIFGVTNHIHNFANSLANKGYLVCVPDIFSRLEKSVSLNYDRSGFEKGISLKEKLGWDYPVMDVVALAALLKQKYKVTCLGFCFGGSIAWRATQKSFLFDKAVCYYGSSIPDFLDMKINNPTMIHFGKLDTGIPPEKVQKVKKYSESIKSELIIHEYDEAEHGFNCQDRKSFNKKASELALARSLEFIDNDHD
;
A
#
# COMPACT_ATOMS: atom_id res chain seq x y z
N MET A 1 -22.48 4.10 7.77
CA MET A 1 -21.44 3.21 7.17
C MET A 1 -21.86 2.89 5.76
N ARG A 2 -21.03 3.16 4.76
CA ARG A 2 -21.30 2.73 3.39
C ARG A 2 -21.32 1.19 3.36
N LYS A 3 -22.21 0.63 2.55
CA LYS A 3 -22.30 -0.82 2.37
C LYS A 3 -21.03 -1.26 1.64
N GLU A 4 -20.28 -2.15 2.25
CA GLU A 4 -19.09 -2.76 1.67
C GLU A 4 -19.51 -3.61 0.47
N ILE A 5 -18.95 -3.33 -0.70
CA ILE A 5 -19.23 -4.09 -1.91
C ILE A 5 -18.01 -4.99 -2.16
N ILE A 6 -18.22 -6.29 -2.16
CA ILE A 6 -17.20 -7.27 -2.53
C ILE A 6 -17.39 -7.60 -4.00
N ASN A 7 -16.36 -7.31 -4.78
CA ASN A 7 -16.26 -7.64 -6.20
C ASN A 7 -15.15 -8.66 -6.44
N TYR A 8 -15.04 -9.16 -7.66
CA TYR A 8 -14.02 -10.14 -8.04
C TYR A 8 -13.35 -9.73 -9.35
N PHE A 9 -12.07 -10.02 -9.47
CA PHE A 9 -11.33 -9.93 -10.74
C PHE A 9 -10.50 -11.19 -10.97
N LYS A 10 -10.07 -11.39 -12.20
CA LYS A 10 -9.15 -12.47 -12.57
C LYS A 10 -7.71 -11.98 -12.48
N SER A 11 -6.89 -12.69 -11.72
CA SER A 11 -5.44 -12.53 -11.74
C SER A 11 -4.84 -13.15 -13.00
N ALA A 12 -3.56 -12.94 -13.25
CA ALA A 12 -2.88 -13.45 -14.45
C ALA A 12 -2.80 -14.98 -14.52
N ASP A 13 -3.01 -15.67 -13.41
CA ASP A 13 -3.09 -17.14 -13.31
C ASP A 13 -4.53 -17.66 -13.24
N ASP A 14 -5.51 -16.87 -13.69
CA ASP A 14 -6.96 -17.16 -13.64
C ASP A 14 -7.56 -17.32 -12.24
N PHE A 15 -6.78 -17.09 -11.17
CA PHE A 15 -7.32 -17.08 -9.83
C PHE A 15 -8.32 -15.93 -9.66
N SER A 16 -9.49 -16.21 -9.05
CA SER A 16 -10.52 -15.21 -8.81
C SER A 16 -10.27 -14.53 -7.47
N VAL A 17 -9.71 -13.32 -7.53
CA VAL A 17 -9.36 -12.53 -6.34
C VAL A 17 -10.54 -11.65 -5.94
N PRO A 18 -11.05 -11.76 -4.69
CA PRO A 18 -12.02 -10.80 -4.18
C PRO A 18 -11.35 -9.46 -3.87
N TYR A 19 -12.10 -8.38 -4.00
CA TYR A 19 -11.66 -7.05 -3.55
C TYR A 19 -12.81 -6.24 -2.97
N PHE A 20 -12.48 -5.41 -2.00
CA PHE A 20 -13.41 -4.48 -1.37
C PHE A 20 -13.37 -3.16 -2.12
N GLU A 21 -14.55 -2.63 -2.48
CA GLU A 21 -14.68 -1.39 -3.22
C GLU A 21 -15.30 -0.28 -2.37
N TYR A 22 -14.67 0.89 -2.39
CA TYR A 22 -15.11 2.10 -1.71
C TYR A 22 -15.21 3.22 -2.75
N ALA A 23 -16.41 3.48 -3.23
CA ALA A 23 -16.65 4.50 -4.24
C ALA A 23 -17.03 5.85 -3.61
N PRO A 24 -16.59 6.98 -4.19
CA PRO A 24 -17.05 8.29 -3.79
C PRO A 24 -18.52 8.52 -4.16
N GLU A 25 -19.22 9.41 -3.46
CA GLU A 25 -20.59 9.81 -3.83
C GLU A 25 -20.64 10.73 -5.06
N LYS A 26 -19.52 11.37 -5.35
CA LYS A 26 -19.36 12.31 -6.48
C LYS A 26 -18.52 11.67 -7.58
N LYS A 27 -18.22 12.46 -8.62
CA LYS A 27 -17.35 12.04 -9.72
C LYS A 27 -16.01 11.50 -9.19
N ILE A 28 -15.59 10.34 -9.70
CA ILE A 28 -14.30 9.72 -9.38
C ILE A 28 -13.18 10.57 -10.00
N LYS A 29 -12.20 10.98 -9.18
CA LYS A 29 -10.99 11.67 -9.60
C LYS A 29 -9.99 10.70 -10.23
N SER A 30 -9.63 9.66 -9.48
CA SER A 30 -8.70 8.59 -9.86
C SER A 30 -8.98 7.34 -9.02
N ALA A 31 -8.34 6.22 -9.35
CA ALA A 31 -8.45 4.99 -8.59
C ALA A 31 -7.21 4.72 -7.74
N VAL A 32 -7.41 4.10 -6.58
CA VAL A 32 -6.35 3.66 -5.67
C VAL A 32 -6.48 2.16 -5.44
N VAL A 33 -5.47 1.39 -5.84
CA VAL A 33 -5.28 0.01 -5.40
C VAL A 33 -4.58 0.07 -4.06
N MET A 34 -5.30 -0.24 -2.98
CA MET A 34 -4.79 -0.12 -1.62
C MET A 34 -4.45 -1.49 -1.03
N VAL A 35 -3.21 -1.67 -0.58
CA VAL A 35 -2.70 -2.95 -0.08
C VAL A 35 -2.44 -2.87 1.42
N TYR A 36 -3.02 -3.82 2.14
CA TYR A 36 -3.02 -3.86 3.60
C TYR A 36 -1.73 -4.41 4.22
N GLU A 37 -1.63 -4.25 5.55
CA GLU A 37 -0.58 -4.82 6.40
C GLU A 37 -0.72 -6.35 6.52
N ILE A 38 0.20 -7.01 7.19
CA ILE A 38 0.10 -8.47 7.49
C ILE A 38 -1.17 -8.87 8.27
N PHE A 39 -1.92 -7.91 8.80
CA PHE A 39 -3.15 -8.14 9.57
C PHE A 39 -4.40 -8.30 8.71
N GLY A 40 -4.30 -8.16 7.37
CA GLY A 40 -5.44 -8.27 6.47
C GLY A 40 -6.32 -7.02 6.44
N VAL A 41 -7.59 -7.18 6.08
CA VAL A 41 -8.55 -6.08 5.95
C VAL A 41 -9.16 -5.75 7.32
N THR A 42 -8.43 -4.96 8.09
CA THR A 42 -8.81 -4.50 9.44
C THR A 42 -9.66 -3.23 9.42
N ASN A 43 -10.20 -2.83 10.57
CA ASN A 43 -10.92 -1.56 10.71
C ASN A 43 -10.10 -0.35 10.25
N HIS A 44 -8.78 -0.35 10.50
CA HIS A 44 -7.88 0.68 10.00
C HIS A 44 -7.95 0.79 8.47
N ILE A 45 -7.86 -0.33 7.75
CA ILE A 45 -7.92 -0.37 6.28
C ILE A 45 -9.28 0.12 5.78
N HIS A 46 -10.38 -0.34 6.37
CA HIS A 46 -11.74 0.13 6.04
C HIS A 46 -11.89 1.64 6.25
N ASN A 47 -11.43 2.16 7.39
CA ASN A 47 -11.53 3.58 7.72
C ASN A 47 -10.68 4.44 6.78
N PHE A 48 -9.46 4.00 6.48
CA PHE A 48 -8.58 4.72 5.57
C PHE A 48 -9.13 4.73 4.14
N ALA A 49 -9.63 3.59 3.64
CA ALA A 49 -10.29 3.51 2.33
C ALA A 49 -11.50 4.44 2.23
N ASN A 50 -12.38 4.45 3.24
CA ASN A 50 -13.51 5.36 3.31
C ASN A 50 -13.07 6.83 3.34
N SER A 51 -11.98 7.15 4.04
CA SER A 51 -11.47 8.53 4.09
C SER A 51 -10.99 9.01 2.71
N LEU A 52 -10.35 8.16 1.92
CA LEU A 52 -9.96 8.45 0.56
C LEU A 52 -11.17 8.54 -0.38
N ALA A 53 -12.16 7.63 -0.24
CA ALA A 53 -13.39 7.68 -1.02
C ALA A 53 -14.16 9.00 -0.79
N ASN A 54 -14.21 9.50 0.46
CA ASN A 54 -14.79 10.80 0.79
C ASN A 54 -14.05 11.98 0.13
N LYS A 55 -12.78 11.80 -0.27
CA LYS A 55 -11.98 12.78 -0.99
C LYS A 55 -12.07 12.67 -2.52
N GLY A 56 -12.85 11.72 -3.02
CA GLY A 56 -13.14 11.54 -4.45
C GLY A 56 -12.36 10.42 -5.14
N TYR A 57 -11.68 9.56 -4.41
CA TYR A 57 -10.98 8.41 -5.00
C TYR A 57 -11.85 7.16 -5.01
N LEU A 58 -11.78 6.38 -6.09
CA LEU A 58 -12.25 5.00 -6.09
C LEU A 58 -11.17 4.13 -5.44
N VAL A 59 -11.45 3.58 -4.27
CA VAL A 59 -10.48 2.74 -3.56
C VAL A 59 -10.86 1.28 -3.69
N CYS A 60 -9.92 0.46 -4.18
CA CYS A 60 -10.07 -0.97 -4.33
C CYS A 60 -9.00 -1.68 -3.50
N VAL A 61 -9.43 -2.53 -2.57
CA VAL A 61 -8.55 -3.28 -1.65
C VAL A 61 -8.61 -4.75 -2.02
N PRO A 62 -7.62 -5.30 -2.76
CA PRO A 62 -7.61 -6.72 -3.10
C PRO A 62 -7.37 -7.55 -1.84
N ASP A 63 -8.15 -8.63 -1.65
CA ASP A 63 -7.92 -9.61 -0.58
C ASP A 63 -6.82 -10.59 -1.01
N ILE A 64 -5.57 -10.11 -0.94
CA ILE A 64 -4.39 -10.87 -1.38
C ILE A 64 -4.16 -12.15 -0.58
N PHE A 65 -4.64 -12.22 0.69
CA PHE A 65 -4.57 -13.45 1.48
C PHE A 65 -5.62 -14.48 1.08
N SER A 66 -6.63 -14.12 0.27
CA SER A 66 -7.70 -15.04 -0.17
C SER A 66 -7.19 -16.27 -0.93
N ARG A 67 -5.94 -16.24 -1.42
CA ARG A 67 -5.24 -17.40 -1.99
C ARG A 67 -4.92 -18.49 -0.96
N LEU A 68 -4.89 -18.14 0.32
CA LEU A 68 -4.62 -19.03 1.46
C LEU A 68 -5.82 -19.11 2.38
N GLU A 69 -6.35 -17.96 2.77
CA GLU A 69 -7.44 -17.83 3.74
C GLU A 69 -8.24 -16.56 3.39
N LYS A 70 -9.56 -16.70 3.25
CA LYS A 70 -10.45 -15.60 2.86
C LYS A 70 -10.78 -14.69 4.04
N SER A 71 -10.95 -13.40 3.75
CA SER A 71 -11.44 -12.38 4.69
C SER A 71 -10.61 -12.30 5.98
N VAL A 72 -9.27 -12.36 5.82
CA VAL A 72 -8.35 -12.26 6.95
C VAL A 72 -8.46 -10.85 7.56
N SER A 73 -8.76 -10.81 8.86
CA SER A 73 -8.77 -9.59 9.68
C SER A 73 -8.29 -9.95 11.08
N LEU A 74 -7.02 -9.65 11.38
CA LEU A 74 -6.33 -10.06 12.59
C LEU A 74 -6.24 -8.90 13.59
N ASN A 75 -6.20 -9.24 14.87
CA ASN A 75 -5.95 -8.27 15.93
C ASN A 75 -4.49 -7.78 15.89
N TYR A 76 -4.24 -6.57 16.40
CA TYR A 76 -2.90 -5.99 16.54
C TYR A 76 -2.23 -6.46 17.86
N ASP A 77 -2.25 -7.78 18.10
CA ASP A 77 -1.62 -8.47 19.22
C ASP A 77 -0.56 -9.46 18.74
N ARG A 78 0.07 -10.18 19.68
CA ARG A 78 1.12 -11.15 19.37
C ARG A 78 0.59 -12.28 18.48
N SER A 79 -0.59 -12.82 18.77
CA SER A 79 -1.19 -13.92 18.00
C SER A 79 -1.49 -13.49 16.57
N GLY A 80 -2.10 -12.31 16.39
CA GLY A 80 -2.36 -11.74 15.07
C GLY A 80 -1.08 -11.48 14.29
N PHE A 81 -0.03 -10.97 14.95
CA PHE A 81 1.28 -10.78 14.33
C PHE A 81 1.88 -12.10 13.84
N GLU A 82 1.95 -13.13 14.70
CA GLU A 82 2.49 -14.45 14.35
C GLU A 82 1.71 -15.10 13.19
N LYS A 83 0.39 -15.03 13.21
CA LYS A 83 -0.47 -15.51 12.12
C LYS A 83 -0.22 -14.73 10.83
N GLY A 84 -0.15 -13.39 10.90
CA GLY A 84 0.09 -12.53 9.74
C GLY A 84 1.44 -12.79 9.09
N ILE A 85 2.50 -12.99 9.89
CA ILE A 85 3.82 -13.38 9.38
C ILE A 85 3.75 -14.75 8.68
N SER A 86 3.09 -15.74 9.28
CA SER A 86 2.91 -17.06 8.66
C SER A 86 2.18 -16.99 7.32
N LEU A 87 1.13 -16.16 7.22
CA LEU A 87 0.41 -15.95 5.97
C LEU A 87 1.29 -15.29 4.91
N LYS A 88 2.02 -14.22 5.27
CA LYS A 88 2.97 -13.53 4.40
C LYS A 88 4.03 -14.49 3.84
N GLU A 89 4.65 -15.32 4.72
CA GLU A 89 5.69 -16.26 4.33
C GLU A 89 5.16 -17.33 3.35
N LYS A 90 3.97 -17.88 3.62
CA LYS A 90 3.32 -18.87 2.75
C LYS A 90 2.89 -18.29 1.40
N LEU A 91 2.40 -17.05 1.40
CA LEU A 91 1.96 -16.37 0.18
C LEU A 91 3.15 -15.97 -0.71
N GLY A 92 4.26 -15.59 -0.10
CA GLY A 92 5.42 -15.04 -0.79
C GLY A 92 5.17 -13.65 -1.39
N TRP A 93 5.98 -13.29 -2.39
CA TRP A 93 5.95 -11.95 -2.96
C TRP A 93 5.30 -11.88 -4.34
N ASP A 94 5.34 -12.95 -5.11
CA ASP A 94 4.95 -12.90 -6.53
C ASP A 94 3.44 -12.86 -6.70
N TYR A 95 2.70 -13.69 -5.96
CA TYR A 95 1.23 -13.70 -6.05
C TYR A 95 0.59 -12.36 -5.67
N PRO A 96 0.90 -11.72 -4.52
CA PRO A 96 0.28 -10.45 -4.19
C PRO A 96 0.65 -9.34 -5.17
N VAL A 97 1.87 -9.31 -5.70
CA VAL A 97 2.26 -8.35 -6.75
C VAL A 97 1.46 -8.60 -8.02
N MET A 98 1.33 -9.85 -8.45
CA MET A 98 0.54 -10.23 -9.63
C MET A 98 -0.92 -9.80 -9.49
N ASP A 99 -1.54 -10.02 -8.33
CA ASP A 99 -2.93 -9.63 -8.05
C ASP A 99 -3.12 -8.12 -8.10
N VAL A 100 -2.21 -7.37 -7.46
CA VAL A 100 -2.23 -5.90 -7.45
C VAL A 100 -2.07 -5.32 -8.86
N VAL A 101 -1.19 -5.89 -9.67
CA VAL A 101 -0.99 -5.49 -11.08
C VAL A 101 -2.22 -5.83 -11.93
N ALA A 102 -2.84 -7.00 -11.74
CA ALA A 102 -4.05 -7.39 -12.48
C ALA A 102 -5.24 -6.48 -12.14
N LEU A 103 -5.43 -6.11 -10.87
CA LEU A 103 -6.46 -5.14 -10.49
C LEU A 103 -6.18 -3.75 -11.07
N ALA A 104 -4.92 -3.32 -11.10
CA ALA A 104 -4.55 -2.07 -11.73
C ALA A 104 -4.86 -2.08 -13.24
N ALA A 105 -4.61 -3.17 -13.94
CA ALA A 105 -4.95 -3.32 -15.36
C ALA A 105 -6.46 -3.16 -15.63
N LEU A 106 -7.31 -3.69 -14.75
CA LEU A 106 -8.75 -3.51 -14.81
C LEU A 106 -9.15 -2.03 -14.63
N LEU A 107 -8.59 -1.37 -13.63
CA LEU A 107 -8.94 0.02 -13.29
C LEU A 107 -8.36 1.02 -14.29
N LYS A 108 -7.18 0.74 -14.85
CA LYS A 108 -6.49 1.62 -15.82
C LYS A 108 -7.28 1.85 -17.10
N GLN A 109 -8.24 1.00 -17.42
CA GLN A 109 -9.14 1.18 -18.56
C GLN A 109 -10.00 2.46 -18.47
N LYS A 110 -10.20 2.99 -17.24
CA LYS A 110 -11.09 4.13 -16.98
C LYS A 110 -10.47 5.24 -16.15
N TYR A 111 -9.40 4.95 -15.39
CA TYR A 111 -8.88 5.86 -14.38
C TYR A 111 -7.35 5.94 -14.42
N LYS A 112 -6.78 7.06 -13.95
CA LYS A 112 -5.41 7.07 -13.42
C LYS A 112 -5.39 6.18 -12.17
N VAL A 113 -4.33 5.38 -11.98
CA VAL A 113 -4.26 4.38 -10.92
C VAL A 113 -3.03 4.60 -10.05
N THR A 114 -3.25 4.80 -8.76
CA THR A 114 -2.19 4.84 -7.75
C THR A 114 -2.16 3.52 -6.97
N CYS A 115 -0.98 2.95 -6.75
CA CYS A 115 -0.79 1.88 -5.77
C CYS A 115 -0.43 2.48 -4.41
N LEU A 116 -1.19 2.17 -3.37
CA LEU A 116 -0.92 2.64 -2.00
C LEU A 116 -0.87 1.44 -1.07
N GLY A 117 0.17 1.33 -0.24
CA GLY A 117 0.29 0.18 0.65
C GLY A 117 0.90 0.50 2.00
N PHE A 118 0.57 -0.34 3.00
CA PHE A 118 1.03 -0.21 4.37
C PHE A 118 1.84 -1.44 4.80
N CYS A 119 3.01 -1.27 5.44
CA CYS A 119 3.85 -2.35 5.94
C CYS A 119 4.18 -3.37 4.83
N PHE A 120 3.70 -4.60 4.93
CA PHE A 120 3.77 -5.61 3.88
C PHE A 120 3.21 -5.07 2.54
N GLY A 121 2.04 -4.45 2.58
CA GLY A 121 1.43 -3.79 1.42
C GLY A 121 2.27 -2.65 0.86
N GLY A 122 3.00 -1.90 1.70
CA GLY A 122 3.94 -0.89 1.24
C GLY A 122 5.10 -1.49 0.45
N SER A 123 5.60 -2.65 0.87
CA SER A 123 6.62 -3.39 0.12
C SER A 123 6.06 -4.02 -1.15
N ILE A 124 4.79 -4.46 -1.16
CA ILE A 124 4.11 -4.92 -2.38
C ILE A 124 3.91 -3.78 -3.36
N ALA A 125 3.47 -2.59 -2.91
CA ALA A 125 3.32 -1.41 -3.76
C ALA A 125 4.65 -1.04 -4.43
N TRP A 126 5.76 -1.07 -3.69
CA TRP A 126 7.10 -0.90 -4.24
C TRP A 126 7.41 -1.93 -5.34
N ARG A 127 7.22 -3.21 -5.06
CA ARG A 127 7.49 -4.27 -6.05
C ARG A 127 6.58 -4.19 -7.27
N ALA A 128 5.33 -3.76 -7.09
CA ALA A 128 4.40 -3.56 -8.19
C ALA A 128 4.90 -2.49 -9.18
N THR A 129 5.55 -1.41 -8.71
CA THR A 129 6.19 -0.41 -9.59
C THR A 129 7.40 -0.96 -10.33
N GLN A 130 8.10 -1.95 -9.78
CA GLN A 130 9.22 -2.61 -10.47
C GLN A 130 8.76 -3.57 -11.57
N LYS A 131 7.58 -4.14 -11.43
CA LYS A 131 7.02 -5.18 -12.32
C LYS A 131 6.05 -4.65 -13.37
N SER A 132 5.59 -3.39 -13.25
CA SER A 132 4.51 -2.87 -14.11
C SER A 132 4.63 -1.36 -14.35
N PHE A 133 4.21 -0.92 -15.53
CA PHE A 133 4.03 0.48 -15.93
C PHE A 133 2.56 0.94 -15.80
N LEU A 134 1.67 0.11 -15.24
CA LEU A 134 0.23 0.40 -15.19
C LEU A 134 -0.13 1.46 -14.15
N PHE A 135 0.73 1.66 -13.16
CA PHE A 135 0.49 2.69 -12.15
C PHE A 135 0.96 4.06 -12.64
N ASP A 136 0.19 5.09 -12.33
CA ASP A 136 0.66 6.46 -12.52
C ASP A 136 1.59 6.86 -11.38
N LYS A 137 1.32 6.38 -10.17
CA LYS A 137 2.10 6.68 -8.96
C LYS A 137 2.03 5.53 -7.95
N ALA A 138 2.96 5.52 -6.99
CA ALA A 138 2.87 4.65 -5.82
C ALA A 138 3.18 5.39 -4.52
N VAL A 139 2.51 4.99 -3.44
CA VAL A 139 2.73 5.49 -2.08
C VAL A 139 2.95 4.32 -1.13
N CYS A 140 4.12 4.28 -0.49
CA CYS A 140 4.56 3.18 0.35
C CYS A 140 4.71 3.65 1.80
N TYR A 141 3.81 3.25 2.68
CA TYR A 141 3.93 3.51 4.12
C TYR A 141 4.73 2.40 4.79
N TYR A 142 5.80 2.75 5.45
CA TYR A 142 6.67 1.87 6.27
C TYR A 142 6.88 0.46 5.68
N GLY A 143 7.18 0.38 4.39
CA GLY A 143 7.46 -0.89 3.70
C GLY A 143 8.81 -1.46 4.12
N SER A 144 8.83 -2.38 5.10
CA SER A 144 10.06 -2.86 5.76
C SER A 144 10.98 -3.67 4.85
N SER A 145 10.45 -4.26 3.78
CA SER A 145 11.24 -5.04 2.82
C SER A 145 11.66 -4.25 1.57
N ILE A 146 11.30 -2.97 1.45
CA ILE A 146 11.78 -2.12 0.33
C ILE A 146 13.31 -2.17 0.20
N PRO A 147 14.10 -2.06 1.30
CA PRO A 147 15.55 -2.11 1.21
C PRO A 147 16.14 -3.44 0.71
N ASP A 148 15.34 -4.50 0.69
CA ASP A 148 15.73 -5.82 0.21
C ASP A 148 15.46 -6.00 -1.30
N PHE A 149 14.77 -5.02 -1.95
CA PHE A 149 14.34 -5.05 -3.35
C PHE A 149 14.85 -3.84 -4.14
N LEU A 150 16.13 -3.52 -4.01
CA LEU A 150 16.77 -2.40 -4.72
C LEU A 150 17.58 -2.84 -5.95
N ASP A 151 17.52 -4.11 -6.30
CA ASP A 151 18.15 -4.72 -7.46
C ASP A 151 17.45 -4.37 -8.79
N MET A 152 16.17 -4.02 -8.74
CA MET A 152 15.37 -3.61 -9.89
C MET A 152 14.95 -2.14 -9.77
N LYS A 153 14.87 -1.45 -10.92
CA LYS A 153 14.38 -0.05 -10.96
C LYS A 153 12.86 0.00 -10.83
N ILE A 154 12.36 1.03 -10.18
CA ILE A 154 10.94 1.40 -10.21
C ILE A 154 10.63 2.07 -11.55
N ASN A 155 9.43 1.84 -12.06
CA ASN A 155 8.97 2.37 -13.36
C ASN A 155 8.10 3.62 -13.22
N ASN A 156 7.62 3.92 -12.02
CA ASN A 156 6.62 4.96 -11.76
C ASN A 156 7.10 5.89 -10.64
N PRO A 157 6.70 7.17 -10.63
CA PRO A 157 6.91 8.06 -9.51
C PRO A 157 6.42 7.43 -8.20
N THR A 158 7.26 7.43 -7.18
CA THR A 158 6.99 6.73 -5.92
C THR A 158 7.32 7.60 -4.72
N MET A 159 6.41 7.63 -3.74
CA MET A 159 6.61 8.27 -2.45
C MET A 159 6.71 7.23 -1.34
N ILE A 160 7.66 7.41 -0.43
CA ILE A 160 7.84 6.53 0.73
C ILE A 160 7.74 7.35 2.03
N HIS A 161 7.07 6.77 3.02
CA HIS A 161 6.97 7.30 4.37
C HIS A 161 7.62 6.35 5.36
N PHE A 162 8.70 6.76 6.04
CA PHE A 162 9.40 6.02 7.08
C PHE A 162 9.31 6.71 8.43
N GLY A 163 9.12 5.94 9.50
CA GLY A 163 9.28 6.42 10.87
C GLY A 163 10.74 6.29 11.33
N LYS A 164 11.32 7.32 11.95
CA LYS A 164 12.70 7.26 12.44
C LYS A 164 12.88 6.36 13.67
N LEU A 165 11.80 6.07 14.40
CA LEU A 165 11.80 5.14 15.52
C LEU A 165 11.40 3.71 15.12
N ASP A 166 11.24 3.44 13.81
CA ASP A 166 10.92 2.11 13.29
C ASP A 166 12.12 1.17 13.40
N THR A 167 12.12 0.29 14.41
CA THR A 167 13.19 -0.69 14.62
C THR A 167 13.29 -1.75 13.52
N GLY A 168 12.23 -1.96 12.74
CA GLY A 168 12.21 -2.85 11.57
C GLY A 168 12.86 -2.23 10.32
N ILE A 169 12.99 -0.88 10.32
CA ILE A 169 13.58 -0.10 9.22
C ILE A 169 14.62 0.87 9.80
N PRO A 170 15.73 0.35 10.35
CA PRO A 170 16.73 1.18 10.98
C PRO A 170 17.42 2.12 9.97
N PRO A 171 18.11 3.18 10.44
CA PRO A 171 18.68 4.24 9.60
C PRO A 171 19.53 3.74 8.43
N GLU A 172 20.30 2.67 8.62
CA GLU A 172 21.13 2.08 7.56
C GLU A 172 20.29 1.50 6.40
N LYS A 173 19.10 0.96 6.68
CA LYS A 173 18.15 0.53 5.64
C LYS A 173 17.58 1.72 4.86
N VAL A 174 17.23 2.79 5.57
CA VAL A 174 16.76 4.03 4.92
C VAL A 174 17.84 4.64 4.03
N GLN A 175 19.10 4.65 4.50
CA GLN A 175 20.24 5.15 3.70
C GLN A 175 20.45 4.34 2.41
N LYS A 176 20.24 3.01 2.44
CA LYS A 176 20.29 2.22 1.20
C LYS A 176 19.24 2.67 0.19
N VAL A 177 18.02 2.96 0.64
CA VAL A 177 16.94 3.46 -0.24
C VAL A 177 17.26 4.86 -0.78
N LYS A 178 17.82 5.75 0.05
CA LYS A 178 18.27 7.08 -0.39
C LYS A 178 19.37 6.98 -1.44
N LYS A 179 20.37 6.14 -1.22
CA LYS A 179 21.44 5.91 -2.21
C LYS A 179 20.90 5.33 -3.51
N TYR A 180 19.92 4.43 -3.42
CA TYR A 180 19.24 3.90 -4.60
C TYR A 180 18.53 5.00 -5.38
N SER A 181 17.88 5.98 -4.72
CA SER A 181 17.19 7.09 -5.40
C SER A 181 18.11 7.92 -6.29
N GLU A 182 19.40 8.03 -5.95
CA GLU A 182 20.40 8.73 -6.76
C GLU A 182 20.76 8.00 -8.05
N SER A 183 20.47 6.70 -8.13
CA SER A 183 20.82 5.82 -9.25
C SER A 183 19.71 5.58 -10.28
N ILE A 184 18.49 6.08 -10.01
CA ILE A 184 17.32 5.87 -10.86
C ILE A 184 16.88 7.17 -11.54
N LYS A 185 16.13 7.02 -12.66
CA LYS A 185 15.54 8.16 -13.38
C LYS A 185 14.13 8.50 -12.90
N SER A 186 13.40 7.52 -12.36
CA SER A 186 12.05 7.72 -11.84
C SER A 186 12.11 8.56 -10.56
N GLU A 187 11.13 9.43 -10.39
CA GLU A 187 11.02 10.23 -9.18
C GLU A 187 10.79 9.34 -7.95
N LEU A 188 11.63 9.51 -6.94
CA LEU A 188 11.50 8.85 -5.66
C LEU A 188 11.59 9.86 -4.52
N ILE A 189 10.45 10.09 -3.86
CA ILE A 189 10.33 11.01 -2.73
C ILE A 189 10.34 10.19 -1.43
N ILE A 190 11.23 10.53 -0.51
CA ILE A 190 11.35 9.84 0.78
C ILE A 190 11.09 10.84 1.92
N HIS A 191 10.10 10.52 2.74
CA HIS A 191 9.78 11.28 3.95
C HIS A 191 10.09 10.45 5.19
N GLU A 192 10.78 11.08 6.14
CA GLU A 192 11.07 10.52 7.46
C GLU A 192 10.34 11.33 8.54
N TYR A 193 9.81 10.66 9.56
CA TYR A 193 9.05 11.25 10.66
C TYR A 193 9.74 10.96 11.98
N ASP A 194 10.21 12.01 12.67
CA ASP A 194 11.12 11.94 13.81
C ASP A 194 10.61 11.08 14.98
N GLU A 195 9.33 11.22 15.32
CA GLU A 195 8.70 10.56 16.47
C GLU A 195 7.78 9.40 16.07
N ALA A 196 7.97 8.83 14.90
CA ALA A 196 7.10 7.79 14.36
C ALA A 196 7.79 6.41 14.39
N GLU A 197 7.04 5.42 14.89
CA GLU A 197 7.41 4.01 14.89
C GLU A 197 6.81 3.28 13.66
N HIS A 198 7.07 1.97 13.54
CA HIS A 198 6.39 1.13 12.55
C HIS A 198 4.87 1.12 12.75
N GLY A 199 4.12 1.35 11.67
CA GLY A 199 2.65 1.38 11.76
C GLY A 199 2.09 2.68 12.33
N PHE A 200 2.84 3.78 12.34
CA PHE A 200 2.44 5.09 12.88
C PHE A 200 1.13 5.64 12.29
N ASN A 201 0.70 5.15 11.15
CA ASN A 201 -0.55 5.58 10.50
C ASN A 201 -1.78 4.84 11.07
N CYS A 202 -1.62 3.70 11.71
CA CYS A 202 -2.72 2.86 12.17
C CYS A 202 -3.25 3.30 13.54
N GLN A 203 -4.49 3.83 13.59
CA GLN A 203 -5.12 4.31 14.83
C GLN A 203 -5.37 3.20 15.86
N ASP A 204 -5.46 1.95 15.42
CA ASP A 204 -5.72 0.78 16.28
C ASP A 204 -4.45 0.23 16.93
N ARG A 205 -3.27 0.82 16.64
CA ARG A 205 -1.96 0.40 17.18
C ARG A 205 -1.43 1.38 18.22
N LYS A 206 -0.65 0.86 19.18
CA LYS A 206 0.05 1.68 20.18
C LYS A 206 1.07 2.65 19.54
N SER A 207 1.62 2.28 18.39
CA SER A 207 2.55 3.09 17.60
C SER A 207 1.89 4.23 16.81
N PHE A 208 0.57 4.42 16.94
CA PHE A 208 -0.12 5.51 16.25
C PHE A 208 0.45 6.87 16.63
N ASN A 209 0.89 7.61 15.62
CA ASN A 209 1.33 9.00 15.79
C ASN A 209 0.46 9.91 14.93
N LYS A 210 -0.45 10.63 15.58
CA LYS A 210 -1.44 11.48 14.90
C LYS A 210 -0.78 12.50 13.97
N LYS A 211 0.25 13.22 14.45
CA LYS A 211 0.94 14.28 13.70
C LYS A 211 1.63 13.71 12.45
N ALA A 212 2.36 12.60 12.60
CA ALA A 212 3.00 11.93 11.48
C ALA A 212 1.99 11.38 10.49
N SER A 213 0.90 10.77 10.97
CA SER A 213 -0.18 10.22 10.13
C SER A 213 -0.86 11.30 9.29
N GLU A 214 -1.26 12.41 9.91
CA GLU A 214 -1.92 13.53 9.21
C GLU A 214 -0.98 14.18 8.18
N LEU A 215 0.29 14.38 8.52
CA LEU A 215 1.27 14.96 7.60
C LEU A 215 1.58 14.00 6.44
N ALA A 216 1.72 12.69 6.71
CA ALA A 216 1.93 11.69 5.67
C ALA A 216 0.74 11.60 4.72
N LEU A 217 -0.49 11.64 5.24
CA LEU A 217 -1.69 11.66 4.40
C LEU A 217 -1.75 12.91 3.53
N ALA A 218 -1.48 14.10 4.09
CA ALA A 218 -1.48 15.35 3.33
C ALA A 218 -0.48 15.31 2.15
N ARG A 219 0.76 14.86 2.41
CA ARG A 219 1.81 14.68 1.39
C ARG A 219 1.42 13.65 0.34
N SER A 220 0.82 12.53 0.76
CA SER A 220 0.34 11.49 -0.16
C SER A 220 -0.74 12.03 -1.10
N LEU A 221 -1.72 12.78 -0.58
CA LEU A 221 -2.80 13.37 -1.38
C LEU A 221 -2.25 14.41 -2.36
N GLU A 222 -1.38 15.29 -1.91
CA GLU A 222 -0.70 16.27 -2.77
C GLU A 222 0.07 15.56 -3.90
N PHE A 223 0.84 14.52 -3.57
CA PHE A 223 1.57 13.72 -4.56
C PHE A 223 0.64 13.02 -5.55
N ILE A 224 -0.48 12.43 -5.09
CA ILE A 224 -1.45 11.75 -5.96
C ILE A 224 -2.15 12.74 -6.90
N ASP A 225 -2.55 13.91 -6.40
CA ASP A 225 -3.33 14.90 -7.15
C ASP A 225 -2.49 15.76 -8.10
N ASN A 226 -1.19 15.94 -7.85
CA ASN A 226 -0.32 16.72 -8.74
C ASN A 226 -0.03 15.92 -10.02
N ASP A 227 -0.39 16.47 -11.18
CA ASP A 227 0.10 15.98 -12.47
C ASP A 227 1.57 16.41 -12.60
N HIS A 228 2.47 15.43 -12.57
CA HIS A 228 3.85 15.66 -12.99
C HIS A 228 3.84 15.60 -14.52
N ASP A 229 3.91 16.78 -15.17
CA ASP A 229 4.09 16.94 -16.60
C ASP A 229 5.46 16.40 -17.09
#